data_bec1d4ae40a5b16345d94c7481cf6594
#
_entry.id   bec1d4ae40a5b16345d94c7481cf6594
#
_cell.length_a   1.000
_cell.length_b   1.000
_cell.length_c   1.000
_cell.angle_alpha   90.00
_cell.angle_beta   90.00
_cell.angle_gamma   90.00
#
_symmetry.space_group_name_H-M   'P 1'
#
loop_
_entity.id
_entity.type
_entity.pdbx_description
1 polymer ?
#
loop_
_entity_poly.entity_id
_entity_poly.type
_entity_poly.pdbx_seq_one_letter_code
_entity_poly.pdbx_strand_id
1 'polypeptide(L)'
;MLTIGCHLSSSKGYLAMGKEAVSIGANTFQFFTRNPRGSKAKAIDEADVAAFLSYSKEHGIERILAHAPYTLNPCSKDAHTREFAWMTMADDLKRMELSLIH
;
A
#
# COMPACT_ATOMS: atom_id res chain seq x y z
N MET A 1 -5.59 5.42 -21.88
CA MET A 1 -6.51 5.96 -20.85
C MET A 1 -5.70 6.63 -19.75
N LEU A 2 -6.16 7.74 -19.26
CA LEU A 2 -5.52 8.43 -18.14
C LEU A 2 -5.69 7.65 -16.85
N THR A 3 -4.58 7.41 -16.14
CA THR A 3 -4.61 6.79 -14.82
C THR A 3 -4.57 7.90 -13.78
N ILE A 4 -5.65 8.05 -13.02
CA ILE A 4 -5.80 9.13 -12.06
C ILE A 4 -6.51 8.66 -10.80
N GLY A 5 -6.05 9.13 -9.67
CA GLY A 5 -6.60 8.78 -8.36
C GLY A 5 -6.06 9.68 -7.26
N CYS A 6 -6.19 9.23 -6.05
CA CYS A 6 -5.76 9.97 -4.87
C CYS A 6 -5.18 9.06 -3.81
N HIS A 7 -4.71 9.65 -2.72
CA HIS A 7 -4.23 8.89 -1.57
C HIS A 7 -5.41 8.47 -0.70
N LEU A 8 -5.50 7.18 -0.38
CA LEU A 8 -6.59 6.62 0.43
C LEU A 8 -6.05 6.00 1.73
N SER A 9 -6.90 5.93 2.73
CA SER A 9 -6.56 5.29 4.00
C SER A 9 -6.69 3.77 3.90
N SER A 10 -5.68 3.05 4.36
CA SER A 10 -5.70 1.59 4.41
C SER A 10 -6.30 1.04 5.70
N SER A 11 -6.83 1.89 6.58
CA SER A 11 -7.33 1.48 7.90
C SER A 11 -8.44 0.44 7.86
N LYS A 12 -9.25 0.44 6.81
CA LYS A 12 -10.37 -0.49 6.62
C LYS A 12 -10.06 -1.63 5.65
N GLY A 13 -8.81 -1.73 5.19
CA GLY A 13 -8.38 -2.79 4.29
C GLY A 13 -8.38 -2.42 2.81
N TYR A 14 -7.94 -3.35 1.98
CA TYR A 14 -7.76 -3.13 0.54
C TYR A 14 -9.07 -3.01 -0.22
N LEU A 15 -10.03 -3.89 0.07
CA LEU A 15 -11.32 -3.83 -0.62
C LEU A 15 -12.03 -2.51 -0.38
N ALA A 16 -11.94 -1.98 0.85
CA ALA A 16 -12.52 -0.69 1.20
C ALA A 16 -11.88 0.44 0.39
N MET A 17 -10.56 0.42 0.21
CA MET A 17 -9.88 1.38 -0.65
C MET A 17 -10.33 1.27 -2.10
N GLY A 18 -10.46 0.06 -2.61
CA GLY A 18 -10.95 -0.17 -3.96
C GLY A 18 -12.34 0.41 -4.19
N LYS A 19 -13.24 0.18 -3.26
CA LYS A 19 -14.62 0.71 -3.33
C LYS A 19 -14.63 2.23 -3.25
N GLU A 20 -13.81 2.81 -2.38
CA GLU A 20 -13.70 4.26 -2.27
C GLU A 20 -13.16 4.87 -3.56
N ALA A 21 -12.13 4.28 -4.15
CA ALA A 21 -11.59 4.72 -5.43
C ALA A 21 -12.67 4.75 -6.52
N VAL A 22 -13.44 3.67 -6.65
CA VAL A 22 -14.53 3.61 -7.64
C VAL A 22 -15.59 4.67 -7.36
N SER A 23 -15.91 4.92 -6.09
CA SER A 23 -16.94 5.89 -5.72
C SER A 23 -16.60 7.32 -6.14
N ILE A 24 -15.31 7.65 -6.25
CA ILE A 24 -14.85 8.99 -6.66
C ILE A 24 -14.43 9.02 -8.14
N GLY A 25 -14.64 7.95 -8.88
CA GLY A 25 -14.28 7.89 -10.29
C GLY A 25 -12.80 7.68 -10.57
N ALA A 26 -12.02 7.25 -9.57
CA ALA A 26 -10.60 6.96 -9.74
C ALA A 26 -10.37 5.56 -10.31
N ASN A 27 -9.30 5.39 -11.08
CA ASN A 27 -8.86 4.08 -11.56
C ASN A 27 -7.52 3.64 -11.00
N THR A 28 -7.02 4.38 -10.01
CA THR A 28 -5.83 4.04 -9.23
C THR A 28 -5.91 4.74 -7.88
N PHE A 29 -5.00 4.41 -6.98
CA PHE A 29 -4.84 5.14 -5.72
C PHE A 29 -3.45 4.90 -5.14
N GLN A 30 -3.10 5.72 -4.16
CA GLN A 30 -1.89 5.56 -3.37
C GLN A 30 -2.28 5.31 -1.92
N PHE A 31 -1.47 4.56 -1.20
CA PHE A 31 -1.73 4.27 0.20
C PHE A 31 -0.42 4.02 0.95
N PHE A 32 -0.45 4.10 2.28
CA PHE A 32 0.69 3.69 3.10
C PHE A 32 0.61 2.19 3.39
N THR A 33 1.73 1.50 3.24
CA THR A 33 1.84 0.07 3.55
C THR A 33 1.71 -0.23 5.04
N ARG A 34 2.02 0.75 5.87
CA ARG A 34 2.00 0.68 7.33
C ARG A 34 1.77 2.07 7.90
N ASN A 35 1.68 2.17 9.23
CA ASN A 35 1.52 3.48 9.87
C ASN A 35 2.63 4.43 9.40
N PRO A 36 2.29 5.56 8.74
CA PRO A 36 3.28 6.47 8.17
C PRO A 36 4.14 7.19 9.20
N ARG A 37 3.66 7.31 10.44
CA ARG A 37 4.38 7.98 11.53
C ARG A 37 5.03 7.01 12.51
N GLY A 38 4.93 5.72 12.23
CA GLY A 38 5.50 4.66 13.04
C GLY A 38 5.98 3.54 12.14
N SER A 39 6.12 2.35 12.70
CA SER A 39 6.60 1.20 11.95
C SER A 39 5.66 0.01 11.98
N LYS A 40 4.52 0.15 12.67
CA LYS A 40 3.60 -0.97 12.78
C LYS A 40 2.83 -1.19 11.49
N ALA A 41 2.77 -2.45 11.08
CA ALA A 41 1.94 -2.90 9.99
C ALA A 41 0.94 -3.94 10.51
N LYS A 42 -0.29 -3.88 10.02
CA LYS A 42 -1.28 -4.92 10.31
C LYS A 42 -0.90 -6.18 9.55
N ALA A 43 -1.26 -7.34 10.09
CA ALA A 43 -1.17 -8.58 9.35
C ALA A 43 -2.00 -8.49 8.07
N ILE A 44 -1.52 -9.08 6.99
CA ILE A 44 -2.26 -9.09 5.73
C ILE A 44 -3.41 -10.08 5.86
N ASP A 45 -4.61 -9.61 5.57
CA ASP A 45 -5.80 -10.45 5.47
C ASP A 45 -5.91 -10.96 4.04
N GLU A 46 -5.59 -12.21 3.84
CA GLU A 46 -5.59 -12.82 2.50
C GLU A 46 -6.96 -12.80 1.84
N ALA A 47 -8.03 -12.93 2.62
CA ALA A 47 -9.39 -12.87 2.09
C ALA A 47 -9.71 -11.45 1.58
N ASP A 48 -9.29 -10.42 2.31
CA ASP A 48 -9.45 -9.04 1.89
C ASP A 48 -8.67 -8.75 0.60
N VAL A 49 -7.42 -9.23 0.52
CA VAL A 49 -6.59 -9.09 -0.67
C VAL A 49 -7.26 -9.76 -1.87
N ALA A 50 -7.71 -11.00 -1.72
CA ALA A 50 -8.39 -11.73 -2.80
C ALA A 50 -9.65 -11.00 -3.27
N ALA A 51 -10.45 -10.49 -2.35
CA ALA A 51 -11.64 -9.72 -2.66
C ALA A 51 -11.27 -8.42 -3.40
N PHE A 52 -10.23 -7.72 -2.95
CA PHE A 52 -9.75 -6.53 -3.62
C PHE A 52 -9.26 -6.81 -5.04
N LEU A 53 -8.49 -7.87 -5.23
CA LEU A 53 -7.97 -8.21 -6.56
C LEU A 53 -9.09 -8.51 -7.56
N SER A 54 -10.11 -9.27 -7.15
CA SER A 54 -11.29 -9.49 -7.97
C SER A 54 -12.02 -8.20 -8.27
N TYR A 55 -12.25 -7.38 -7.26
CA TYR A 55 -12.95 -6.11 -7.40
C TYR A 55 -12.19 -5.15 -8.33
N SER A 56 -10.88 -5.04 -8.17
CA SER A 56 -10.06 -4.15 -8.99
C SER A 56 -10.05 -4.57 -10.47
N LYS A 57 -9.99 -5.86 -10.73
CA LYS A 57 -10.04 -6.40 -12.09
C LYS A 57 -11.38 -6.09 -12.75
N GLU A 58 -12.47 -6.23 -11.98
CA GLU A 58 -13.83 -5.97 -12.46
C GLU A 58 -14.07 -4.48 -12.73
N HIS A 59 -13.47 -3.59 -11.94
CA HIS A 59 -13.69 -2.14 -12.01
C HIS A 59 -12.57 -1.35 -12.68
N GLY A 60 -11.56 -2.02 -13.20
CA GLY A 60 -10.48 -1.35 -13.93
C GLY A 60 -9.50 -0.57 -13.07
N ILE A 61 -9.35 -0.94 -11.81
CA ILE A 61 -8.32 -0.35 -10.95
C ILE A 61 -6.99 -1.05 -11.23
N GLU A 62 -5.96 -0.27 -11.52
CA GLU A 62 -4.64 -0.82 -11.80
C GLU A 62 -3.53 0.15 -11.38
N ARG A 63 -2.31 -0.36 -11.30
CA ARG A 63 -1.11 0.45 -11.05
C ARG A 63 -1.18 1.26 -9.75
N ILE A 64 -1.70 0.65 -8.68
CA ILE A 64 -1.74 1.32 -7.38
C ILE A 64 -0.34 1.54 -6.84
N LEU A 65 -0.16 2.61 -6.05
CA LEU A 65 1.12 3.00 -5.50
C LEU A 65 1.15 2.81 -3.99
N ALA A 66 2.23 2.20 -3.51
CA ALA A 66 2.49 2.10 -2.09
C ALA A 66 3.51 3.18 -1.69
N HIS A 67 3.17 3.97 -0.69
CA HIS A 67 4.03 5.02 -0.18
C HIS A 67 4.77 4.53 1.06
N ALA A 68 6.09 4.73 1.08
CA ALA A 68 6.89 4.38 2.25
C ALA A 68 6.52 5.28 3.45
N PRO A 69 6.63 4.75 4.68
CA PRO A 69 6.43 5.57 5.88
C PRO A 69 7.41 6.73 5.97
N TYR A 70 7.00 7.82 6.60
CA TYR A 70 7.84 9.01 6.77
C TYR A 70 9.09 8.75 7.61
N THR A 71 9.07 7.71 8.43
CA THR A 71 10.17 7.39 9.35
C THR A 71 11.34 6.68 8.69
N LEU A 72 11.23 6.28 7.43
CA LEU A 72 12.30 5.58 6.74
C LEU A 72 13.36 6.54 6.23
N ASN A 73 14.62 6.29 6.63
CA ASN A 73 15.76 7.04 6.12
C ASN A 73 16.93 6.08 5.83
N PRO A 74 16.96 5.47 4.62
CA PRO A 74 18.00 4.52 4.26
C PRO A 74 19.38 5.16 4.08
N CYS A 75 19.44 6.49 4.06
CA CYS A 75 20.68 7.26 3.91
C CYS A 75 21.12 7.92 5.21
N SER A 76 20.52 7.57 6.34
CA SER A 76 20.87 8.15 7.63
C SER A 76 22.33 7.89 8.01
N LYS A 77 22.93 8.82 8.72
CA LYS A 77 24.26 8.64 9.31
C LYS A 77 24.23 7.60 10.43
N ASP A 78 23.08 7.45 11.11
CA ASP A 78 22.92 6.48 12.17
C ASP A 78 22.71 5.08 11.61
N ALA A 79 23.57 4.14 11.99
CA ALA A 79 23.51 2.76 11.49
C ALA A 79 22.20 2.06 11.85
N HIS A 80 21.70 2.29 13.06
CA HIS A 80 20.45 1.69 13.52
C HIS A 80 19.27 2.17 12.66
N THR A 81 19.23 3.47 12.35
CA THR A 81 18.18 4.04 11.50
C THR A 81 18.26 3.49 10.09
N ARG A 82 19.47 3.33 9.52
CA ARG A 82 19.64 2.73 8.20
C ARG A 82 19.16 1.28 8.16
N GLU A 83 19.56 0.48 9.13
CA GLU A 83 19.14 -0.93 9.21
C GLU A 83 17.64 -1.06 9.36
N PHE A 84 17.04 -0.24 10.19
CA PHE A 84 15.59 -0.19 10.36
C PHE A 84 14.90 0.11 9.03
N ALA A 85 15.40 1.10 8.29
CA ALA A 85 14.84 1.46 6.98
C ALA A 85 14.93 0.30 5.99
N TRP A 86 16.08 -0.38 5.92
CA TRP A 86 16.28 -1.51 5.01
C TRP A 86 15.36 -2.69 5.36
N MET A 87 15.24 -3.03 6.63
CA MET A 87 14.37 -4.11 7.08
C MET A 87 12.90 -3.80 6.79
N THR A 88 12.48 -2.55 7.03
CA THR A 88 11.11 -2.12 6.79
C THR A 88 10.79 -2.10 5.30
N MET A 89 11.69 -1.61 4.47
CA MET A 89 11.50 -1.61 3.02
C MET A 89 11.43 -3.03 2.46
N ALA A 90 12.28 -3.94 2.95
CA ALA A 90 12.24 -5.33 2.53
C ALA A 90 10.91 -5.99 2.92
N ASP A 91 10.42 -5.72 4.12
CA ASP A 91 9.11 -6.22 4.56
C ASP A 91 7.98 -5.65 3.70
N ASP A 92 8.01 -4.36 3.41
CA ASP A 92 7.01 -3.71 2.56
C ASP A 92 6.99 -4.31 1.15
N LEU A 93 8.15 -4.60 0.57
CA LEU A 93 8.21 -5.24 -0.74
C LEU A 93 7.58 -6.64 -0.73
N LYS A 94 7.82 -7.42 0.32
CA LYS A 94 7.17 -8.71 0.49
C LYS A 94 5.66 -8.58 0.64
N ARG A 95 5.21 -7.61 1.40
CA ARG A 95 3.78 -7.36 1.60
C ARG A 95 3.12 -6.94 0.29
N MET A 96 3.79 -6.13 -0.50
CA MET A 96 3.30 -5.70 -1.82
C MET A 96 3.21 -6.89 -2.78
N GLU A 97 4.19 -7.79 -2.78
CA GLU A 97 4.15 -9.00 -3.59
C GLU A 97 2.94 -9.88 -3.24
N LEU A 98 2.64 -10.01 -1.95
CA LEU A 98 1.51 -10.81 -1.50
C LEU A 98 0.16 -10.14 -1.77
N SER A 99 0.08 -8.81 -1.64
CA SER A 99 -1.19 -8.11 -1.65
C SER A 99 -1.50 -7.42 -2.97
N LEU A 100 -0.45 -7.08 -3.73
CA LEU A 100 -0.73 -6.25 -4.88
C LEU A 100 -0.28 -6.75 -6.14
N ILE A 101 0.43 -7.56 -6.06
CA ILE A 101 0.74 -7.92 -7.03
C ILE A 101 1.45 -7.62 -7.94
N HIS A 102 2.06 -7.69 -8.32
CA HIS A 102 3.00 -7.61 -9.33
C HIS A 102 2.80 -6.61 -10.37
#